data_4a8955a9981bc0e6592d0c4cbc25d1b8
#
_entry.id   4a8955a9981bc0e6592d0c4cbc25d1b8
#
_cell.length_a   1.000
_cell.length_b   1.000
_cell.length_c   1.000
_cell.angle_alpha   90.00
_cell.angle_beta   90.00
_cell.angle_gamma   90.00
#
_symmetry.space_group_name_H-M   'P 1'
#
loop_
_entity.id
_entity.type
_entity.pdbx_description
1 polymer ?
#
loop_
_entity_poly.entity_id
_entity_poly.type
_entity_poly.pdbx_seq_one_letter_code
_entity_poly.pdbx_strand_id
1 'polypeptide(L)'
;MEIKLEKVGAGFTDEYLKDIDLYFSNNEWCFFIGETGSGKSTLLQTVAYLTKIFSGELTFNGKELKDKSTLREFRDKVGVMFQYTEKQFFCNSVKEEITYTLKRKKASNEEIEKKLEKVLELLSFPREILSNSPFEISGGQKRFTALASILINEPEILILDEPTAGLDIENKRIFYSVLERLKNSGIMIIQSSHTLEDVLKYGERVIKLEKGRVVKDGNPKKILLEERSESTDIFRILSEKGMDLSEIDSIEELCEVMLSE
;
A
#
# COMPACT_ATOMS: atom_id res chain seq x y z
N MET A 1 10.28 -0.31 -13.67
CA MET A 1 8.97 0.31 -13.97
C MET A 1 8.90 1.66 -13.31
N GLU A 2 8.11 2.55 -13.89
CA GLU A 2 7.91 3.89 -13.35
C GLU A 2 6.46 4.33 -13.57
N ILE A 3 5.95 5.10 -12.60
CA ILE A 3 4.67 5.80 -12.70
C ILE A 3 4.97 7.28 -12.51
N LYS A 4 4.47 8.13 -13.41
CA LYS A 4 4.66 9.58 -13.32
C LYS A 4 3.32 10.31 -13.43
N LEU A 5 3.11 11.23 -12.52
CA LEU A 5 2.01 12.19 -12.53
C LEU A 5 2.60 13.56 -12.80
N GLU A 6 2.10 14.28 -13.81
CA GLU A 6 2.53 15.62 -14.18
C GLU A 6 1.33 16.57 -14.15
N LYS A 7 1.32 17.48 -13.17
CA LYS A 7 0.25 18.46 -12.92
C LYS A 7 -1.15 17.84 -12.92
N VAL A 8 -1.26 16.65 -12.31
CA VAL A 8 -2.50 15.89 -12.34
C VAL A 8 -3.52 16.52 -11.42
N GLY A 9 -4.68 16.83 -11.99
CA GLY A 9 -5.93 17.09 -11.30
C GLY A 9 -6.88 15.92 -11.45
N ALA A 10 -7.35 15.34 -10.35
CA ALA A 10 -8.14 14.11 -10.38
C ALA A 10 -9.19 14.04 -9.27
N GLY A 11 -10.17 13.17 -9.46
CA GLY A 11 -11.24 12.92 -8.50
C GLY A 11 -12.32 12.00 -9.07
N PHE A 12 -13.45 11.87 -8.38
CA PHE A 12 -14.56 11.04 -8.83
C PHE A 12 -15.59 11.83 -9.64
N THR A 13 -16.20 12.81 -9.02
CA THR A 13 -17.23 13.68 -9.64
C THR A 13 -16.65 15.02 -10.04
N ASP A 14 -15.72 15.53 -9.25
CA ASP A 14 -15.05 16.83 -9.41
C ASP A 14 -13.54 16.69 -9.18
N GLU A 15 -12.81 17.71 -9.52
CA GLU A 15 -11.36 17.77 -9.36
C GLU A 15 -11.01 18.06 -7.90
N TYR A 16 -10.79 17.00 -7.13
CA TYR A 16 -10.39 17.09 -5.71
C TYR A 16 -8.87 17.24 -5.54
N LEU A 17 -8.09 16.39 -6.22
CA LEU A 17 -6.63 16.51 -6.26
C LEU A 17 -6.22 17.59 -7.25
N LYS A 18 -5.23 18.40 -6.87
CA LYS A 18 -4.81 19.56 -7.67
C LYS A 18 -3.29 19.64 -7.77
N ASP A 19 -2.81 19.82 -8.99
CA ASP A 19 -1.39 20.04 -9.29
C ASP A 19 -0.49 18.97 -8.68
N ILE A 20 -0.84 17.70 -8.89
CA ILE A 20 -0.05 16.59 -8.37
C ILE A 20 1.09 16.28 -9.32
N ASP A 21 2.33 16.51 -8.85
CA ASP A 21 3.56 16.15 -9.53
C ASP A 21 4.28 15.10 -8.69
N LEU A 22 4.28 13.83 -9.16
CA LEU A 22 4.87 12.70 -8.44
C LEU A 22 5.53 11.73 -9.41
N TYR A 23 6.57 11.07 -8.94
CA TYR A 23 7.28 10.02 -9.66
C TYR A 23 7.53 8.84 -8.72
N PHE A 24 7.21 7.63 -9.17
CA PHE A 24 7.46 6.38 -8.45
C PHE A 24 8.31 5.47 -9.32
N SER A 25 9.29 4.82 -8.72
CA SER A 25 10.21 3.90 -9.40
C SER A 25 10.22 2.50 -8.79
N ASN A 26 10.81 1.56 -9.51
CA ASN A 26 10.96 0.18 -9.03
C ASN A 26 11.55 0.09 -7.63
N ASN A 27 11.07 -0.90 -6.90
CA ASN A 27 11.61 -1.26 -5.59
C ASN A 27 11.56 -0.09 -4.58
N GLU A 28 10.52 0.75 -4.65
CA GLU A 28 10.27 1.83 -3.71
C GLU A 28 9.11 1.44 -2.78
N TRP A 29 9.24 1.75 -1.48
CA TRP A 29 8.13 1.66 -0.53
C TRP A 29 7.74 3.06 -0.07
N CYS A 30 6.66 3.57 -0.65
CA CYS A 30 6.17 4.92 -0.43
C CYS A 30 4.89 4.91 0.42
N PHE A 31 4.85 5.78 1.43
CA PHE A 31 3.68 5.98 2.27
C PHE A 31 3.00 7.32 2.00
N PHE A 32 1.66 7.30 1.94
CA PHE A 32 0.85 8.52 1.92
C PHE A 32 0.30 8.77 3.33
N ILE A 33 0.57 9.96 3.87
CA ILE A 33 0.10 10.42 5.16
C ILE A 33 -0.72 11.71 5.04
N GLY A 34 -1.42 12.05 6.10
CA GLY A 34 -2.26 13.26 6.19
C GLY A 34 -3.57 12.96 6.92
N GLU A 35 -4.30 13.99 7.28
CA GLU A 35 -5.57 13.88 7.98
C GLU A 35 -6.63 13.10 7.20
N THR A 36 -7.69 12.66 7.88
CA THR A 36 -8.87 12.10 7.23
C THR A 36 -9.45 13.15 6.28
N GLY A 37 -9.74 12.74 5.04
CA GLY A 37 -10.22 13.65 4.01
C GLY A 37 -9.13 14.46 3.29
N SER A 38 -7.83 14.28 3.58
CA SER A 38 -6.75 14.99 2.87
C SER A 38 -6.57 14.58 1.40
N GLY A 39 -7.10 13.41 0.99
CA GLY A 39 -7.02 12.92 -0.39
C GLY A 39 -6.16 11.68 -0.59
N LYS A 40 -5.67 11.02 0.47
CA LYS A 40 -4.82 9.81 0.38
C LYS A 40 -5.44 8.71 -0.48
N SER A 41 -6.66 8.28 -0.14
CA SER A 41 -7.38 7.24 -0.90
C SER A 41 -7.65 7.67 -2.34
N THR A 42 -7.99 8.95 -2.55
CA THR A 42 -8.18 9.49 -3.90
C THR A 42 -6.89 9.46 -4.71
N LEU A 43 -5.74 9.81 -4.08
CA LEU A 43 -4.44 9.75 -4.74
C LEU A 43 -4.02 8.31 -5.04
N LEU A 44 -4.18 7.37 -4.10
CA LEU A 44 -3.92 5.94 -4.34
C LEU A 44 -4.73 5.43 -5.53
N GLN A 45 -6.03 5.75 -5.56
CA GLN A 45 -6.90 5.35 -6.67
C GLN A 45 -6.57 6.08 -7.97
N THR A 46 -6.05 7.30 -7.89
CA THR A 46 -5.55 8.03 -9.08
C THR A 46 -4.28 7.36 -9.62
N VAL A 47 -3.32 7.01 -8.76
CA VAL A 47 -2.12 6.25 -9.15
C VAL A 47 -2.51 4.90 -9.76
N ALA A 48 -3.54 4.23 -9.24
CA ALA A 48 -4.11 3.00 -9.80
C ALA A 48 -4.93 3.21 -11.09
N TYR A 49 -5.07 4.46 -11.57
CA TYR A 49 -5.91 4.85 -12.71
C TYR A 49 -7.39 4.41 -12.57
N LEU A 50 -7.93 4.59 -11.36
CA LEU A 50 -9.32 4.26 -11.01
C LEU A 50 -10.20 5.49 -10.81
N THR A 51 -9.63 6.70 -10.86
CA THR A 51 -10.35 7.97 -10.80
C THR A 51 -10.33 8.67 -12.16
N LYS A 52 -11.17 9.68 -12.32
CA LYS A 52 -11.14 10.52 -13.50
C LYS A 52 -10.00 11.53 -13.41
N ILE A 53 -9.20 11.64 -14.47
CA ILE A 53 -8.20 12.68 -14.65
C ILE A 53 -8.87 13.86 -15.35
N PHE A 54 -8.86 15.03 -14.72
CA PHE A 54 -9.44 16.27 -15.23
C PHE A 54 -8.39 17.15 -15.92
N SER A 55 -7.16 17.14 -15.38
CA SER A 55 -6.03 17.91 -15.91
C SER A 55 -4.72 17.12 -15.72
N GLY A 56 -3.69 17.51 -16.47
CA GLY A 56 -2.38 16.88 -16.39
C GLY A 56 -2.33 15.49 -17.06
N GLU A 57 -1.25 14.78 -16.78
CA GLU A 57 -0.95 13.52 -17.44
C GLU A 57 -0.43 12.47 -16.46
N LEU A 58 -0.90 11.22 -16.61
CA LEU A 58 -0.42 10.07 -15.87
C LEU A 58 0.18 9.06 -16.85
N THR A 59 1.46 8.74 -16.66
CA THR A 59 2.20 7.84 -17.54
C THR A 59 2.71 6.62 -16.78
N PHE A 60 2.85 5.52 -17.51
CA PHE A 60 3.48 4.28 -17.07
C PHE A 60 4.58 3.90 -18.06
N ASN A 61 5.83 3.77 -17.58
CA ASN A 61 7.00 3.52 -18.40
C ASN A 61 7.11 4.51 -19.58
N GLY A 62 6.85 5.80 -19.33
CA GLY A 62 6.89 6.88 -20.31
C GLY A 62 5.74 6.90 -21.33
N LYS A 63 4.70 6.05 -21.16
CA LYS A 63 3.51 6.01 -22.03
C LYS A 63 2.26 6.43 -21.27
N GLU A 64 1.38 7.18 -21.90
CA GLU A 64 0.15 7.64 -21.26
C GLU A 64 -0.81 6.49 -20.96
N LEU A 65 -1.40 6.49 -19.75
CA LEU A 65 -2.40 5.49 -19.34
C LEU A 65 -3.78 5.68 -20.01
N LYS A 66 -4.02 6.79 -20.68
CA LYS A 66 -5.22 6.94 -21.53
C LYS A 66 -5.19 6.02 -22.76
N ASP A 67 -4.02 5.56 -23.20
CA ASP A 67 -3.88 4.57 -24.25
C ASP A 67 -4.31 3.18 -23.76
N LYS A 68 -5.21 2.53 -24.50
CA LYS A 68 -5.83 1.24 -24.09
C LYS A 68 -4.81 0.11 -23.96
N SER A 69 -3.77 0.10 -24.76
CA SER A 69 -2.73 -0.94 -24.70
C SER A 69 -1.86 -0.76 -23.47
N THR A 70 -1.44 0.46 -23.17
CA THR A 70 -0.68 0.83 -21.96
C THR A 70 -1.49 0.55 -20.70
N LEU A 71 -2.77 0.93 -20.69
CA LEU A 71 -3.67 0.68 -19.57
C LEU A 71 -3.86 -0.83 -19.30
N ARG A 72 -3.93 -1.64 -20.33
CA ARG A 72 -4.03 -3.09 -20.16
C ARG A 72 -2.74 -3.67 -19.57
N GLU A 73 -1.58 -3.29 -20.10
CA GLU A 73 -0.28 -3.67 -19.54
C GLU A 73 -0.15 -3.27 -18.06
N PHE A 74 -0.51 -2.03 -17.74
CA PHE A 74 -0.50 -1.50 -16.38
C PHE A 74 -1.39 -2.32 -15.44
N ARG A 75 -2.64 -2.58 -15.83
CA ARG A 75 -3.60 -3.35 -15.03
C ARG A 75 -3.18 -4.80 -14.77
N ASP A 76 -2.42 -5.40 -15.66
CA ASP A 76 -1.90 -6.75 -15.46
C ASP A 76 -0.76 -6.77 -14.41
N LYS A 77 -0.11 -5.64 -14.15
CA LYS A 77 1.02 -5.48 -13.23
C LYS A 77 0.66 -4.88 -11.88
N VAL A 78 -0.50 -4.28 -11.76
CA VAL A 78 -0.93 -3.56 -10.54
C VAL A 78 -1.91 -4.40 -9.73
N GLY A 79 -1.62 -4.55 -8.44
CA GLY A 79 -2.55 -5.05 -7.44
C GLY A 79 -3.06 -3.91 -6.57
N VAL A 80 -4.37 -3.83 -6.37
CA VAL A 80 -4.99 -2.77 -5.55
C VAL A 80 -5.77 -3.38 -4.40
N MET A 81 -5.49 -2.93 -3.18
CA MET A 81 -6.23 -3.28 -1.97
C MET A 81 -6.90 -2.03 -1.41
N PHE A 82 -8.21 -2.04 -1.31
CA PHE A 82 -8.99 -0.93 -0.76
C PHE A 82 -9.15 -1.06 0.76
N GLN A 83 -9.46 0.04 1.43
CA GLN A 83 -9.63 0.12 2.89
C GLN A 83 -10.65 -0.91 3.43
N TYR A 84 -11.79 -1.08 2.76
CA TYR A 84 -12.86 -2.01 3.14
C TYR A 84 -12.84 -3.26 2.26
N THR A 85 -11.99 -4.22 2.59
CA THR A 85 -11.78 -5.43 1.80
C THR A 85 -13.02 -6.30 1.69
N GLU A 86 -13.86 -6.33 2.73
CA GLU A 86 -15.11 -7.10 2.77
C GLU A 86 -16.13 -6.66 1.72
N LYS A 87 -16.05 -5.42 1.24
CA LYS A 87 -16.92 -4.90 0.17
C LYS A 87 -16.51 -5.37 -1.23
N GLN A 88 -15.36 -6.02 -1.34
CA GLN A 88 -14.84 -6.52 -2.61
C GLN A 88 -15.18 -7.99 -2.85
N PHE A 89 -15.57 -8.72 -1.80
CA PHE A 89 -15.88 -10.15 -1.88
C PHE A 89 -17.25 -10.39 -2.50
N PHE A 90 -17.30 -11.39 -3.37
CA PHE A 90 -18.53 -11.77 -4.07
C PHE A 90 -18.61 -13.28 -4.39
N CYS A 91 -17.57 -14.06 -4.11
CA CYS A 91 -17.56 -15.51 -4.31
C CYS A 91 -18.13 -16.26 -3.09
N ASN A 92 -18.48 -17.53 -3.30
CA ASN A 92 -19.07 -18.37 -2.25
C ASN A 92 -18.03 -18.95 -1.28
N SER A 93 -16.77 -19.05 -1.69
CA SER A 93 -15.69 -19.55 -0.85
C SER A 93 -14.42 -18.72 -0.96
N VAL A 94 -13.59 -18.76 0.09
CA VAL A 94 -12.27 -18.10 0.12
C VAL A 94 -11.40 -18.59 -1.03
N LYS A 95 -11.39 -19.88 -1.35
CA LYS A 95 -10.66 -20.42 -2.50
C LYS A 95 -11.12 -19.81 -3.81
N GLU A 96 -12.43 -19.69 -4.01
CA GLU A 96 -12.98 -19.09 -5.21
C GLU A 96 -12.63 -17.62 -5.32
N GLU A 97 -12.71 -16.87 -4.21
CA GLU A 97 -12.34 -15.46 -4.16
C GLU A 97 -10.88 -15.25 -4.56
N ILE A 98 -9.96 -16.01 -3.97
CA ILE A 98 -8.53 -15.93 -4.29
C ILE A 98 -8.28 -16.28 -5.77
N THR A 99 -8.90 -17.33 -6.29
CA THR A 99 -8.60 -17.86 -7.64
C THR A 99 -9.41 -17.23 -8.76
N TYR A 100 -10.37 -16.34 -8.44
CA TYR A 100 -11.33 -15.78 -9.39
C TYR A 100 -10.72 -15.19 -10.65
N THR A 101 -9.71 -14.35 -10.47
CA THR A 101 -9.07 -13.65 -11.60
C THR A 101 -8.39 -14.62 -12.57
N LEU A 102 -7.73 -15.66 -12.05
CA LEU A 102 -7.10 -16.70 -12.88
C LEU A 102 -8.15 -17.52 -13.65
N LYS A 103 -9.26 -17.86 -13.01
CA LYS A 103 -10.39 -18.54 -13.69
C LYS A 103 -10.95 -17.67 -14.81
N ARG A 104 -11.11 -16.36 -14.58
CA ARG A 104 -11.53 -15.40 -15.63
C ARG A 104 -10.54 -15.31 -16.78
N LYS A 105 -9.23 -15.37 -16.49
CA LYS A 105 -8.16 -15.40 -17.49
C LYS A 105 -8.08 -16.76 -18.20
N LYS A 106 -8.92 -17.75 -17.84
CA LYS A 106 -8.96 -19.11 -18.36
C LYS A 106 -7.64 -19.88 -18.15
N ALA A 107 -6.96 -19.63 -17.04
CA ALA A 107 -5.80 -20.40 -16.63
C ALA A 107 -6.18 -21.88 -16.40
N SER A 108 -5.26 -22.80 -16.62
CA SER A 108 -5.49 -24.22 -16.35
C SER A 108 -5.65 -24.49 -14.87
N ASN A 109 -6.36 -25.58 -14.51
CA ASN A 109 -6.50 -25.97 -13.11
C ASN A 109 -5.13 -26.20 -12.43
N GLU A 110 -4.19 -26.78 -13.15
CA GLU A 110 -2.83 -27.02 -12.66
C GLU A 110 -2.10 -25.69 -12.35
N GLU A 111 -2.21 -24.70 -13.23
CA GLU A 111 -1.65 -23.37 -13.00
C GLU A 111 -2.29 -22.68 -11.80
N ILE A 112 -3.63 -22.77 -11.68
CA ILE A 112 -4.38 -22.18 -10.56
C ILE A 112 -3.93 -22.79 -9.24
N GLU A 113 -3.88 -24.12 -9.13
CA GLU A 113 -3.47 -24.79 -7.89
C GLU A 113 -2.01 -24.47 -7.54
N LYS A 114 -1.10 -24.46 -8.51
CA LYS A 114 0.31 -24.11 -8.31
C LYS A 114 0.47 -22.68 -7.77
N LYS A 115 -0.24 -21.70 -8.35
CA LYS A 115 -0.17 -20.31 -7.89
C LYS A 115 -0.85 -20.13 -6.54
N LEU A 116 -1.96 -20.84 -6.30
CA LEU A 116 -2.65 -20.83 -5.02
C LEU A 116 -1.72 -21.32 -3.91
N GLU A 117 -1.08 -22.48 -4.08
CA GLU A 117 -0.14 -23.02 -3.10
C GLU A 117 0.99 -22.03 -2.78
N LYS A 118 1.61 -21.43 -3.81
CA LYS A 118 2.67 -20.43 -3.64
C LYS A 118 2.21 -19.24 -2.79
N VAL A 119 0.98 -18.75 -3.00
CA VAL A 119 0.43 -17.62 -2.24
C VAL A 119 0.07 -18.03 -0.80
N LEU A 120 -0.51 -19.22 -0.62
CA LEU A 120 -0.83 -19.72 0.72
C LEU A 120 0.43 -19.91 1.57
N GLU A 121 1.51 -20.44 0.99
CA GLU A 121 2.81 -20.56 1.65
C GLU A 121 3.40 -19.19 2.00
N LEU A 122 3.40 -18.25 1.06
CA LEU A 122 3.92 -16.89 1.27
C LEU A 122 3.24 -16.18 2.44
N LEU A 123 1.91 -16.35 2.55
CA LEU A 123 1.07 -15.72 3.58
C LEU A 123 0.94 -16.55 4.87
N SER A 124 1.52 -17.75 4.92
CA SER A 124 1.24 -18.74 5.98
C SER A 124 -0.28 -18.90 6.19
N PHE A 125 -1.03 -18.95 5.09
CA PHE A 125 -2.49 -18.88 5.09
C PHE A 125 -3.12 -20.19 5.56
N PRO A 126 -4.09 -20.16 6.48
CA PRO A 126 -4.74 -21.35 7.00
C PRO A 126 -5.59 -22.03 5.91
N ARG A 127 -5.25 -23.28 5.58
CA ARG A 127 -5.91 -24.01 4.47
C ARG A 127 -7.33 -24.46 4.82
N GLU A 128 -7.62 -24.65 6.08
CA GLU A 128 -8.92 -25.06 6.60
C GLU A 128 -10.04 -24.09 6.30
N ILE A 129 -9.74 -22.79 6.11
CA ILE A 129 -10.75 -21.79 5.79
C ILE A 129 -11.01 -21.61 4.29
N LEU A 130 -10.31 -22.34 3.42
CA LEU A 130 -10.46 -22.19 1.96
C LEU A 130 -11.88 -22.55 1.46
N SER A 131 -12.56 -23.44 2.15
CA SER A 131 -13.95 -23.83 1.85
C SER A 131 -15.00 -22.93 2.51
N ASN A 132 -14.59 -22.07 3.46
CA ASN A 132 -15.52 -21.18 4.17
C ASN A 132 -15.98 -20.05 3.28
N SER A 133 -17.14 -19.47 3.61
CA SER A 133 -17.60 -18.24 3.01
C SER A 133 -16.66 -17.08 3.40
N PRO A 134 -16.23 -16.22 2.47
CA PRO A 134 -15.38 -15.05 2.78
C PRO A 134 -16.11 -14.02 3.68
N PHE A 135 -17.42 -14.14 3.83
CA PHE A 135 -18.21 -13.27 4.71
C PHE A 135 -18.20 -13.74 6.16
N GLU A 136 -17.93 -15.04 6.42
CA GLU A 136 -18.01 -15.70 7.74
C GLU A 136 -16.65 -15.82 8.44
N ILE A 137 -15.55 -15.47 7.80
CA ILE A 137 -14.21 -15.49 8.38
C ILE A 137 -13.91 -14.21 9.17
N SER A 138 -12.89 -14.24 10.06
CA SER A 138 -12.49 -13.07 10.87
C SER A 138 -11.99 -11.90 10.03
N GLY A 139 -11.97 -10.69 10.61
CA GLY A 139 -11.47 -9.49 9.95
C GLY A 139 -10.02 -9.62 9.44
N GLY A 140 -9.15 -10.22 10.26
CA GLY A 140 -7.77 -10.52 9.86
C GLY A 140 -7.72 -11.49 8.69
N GLN A 141 -8.48 -12.59 8.74
CA GLN A 141 -8.58 -13.54 7.64
C GLN A 141 -9.11 -12.91 6.36
N LYS A 142 -10.07 -11.96 6.46
CA LYS A 142 -10.55 -11.17 5.31
C LYS A 142 -9.42 -10.36 4.68
N ARG A 143 -8.60 -9.70 5.49
CA ARG A 143 -7.44 -8.93 5.00
C ARG A 143 -6.45 -9.81 4.25
N PHE A 144 -6.08 -10.95 4.81
CA PHE A 144 -5.19 -11.90 4.15
C PHE A 144 -5.81 -12.54 2.91
N THR A 145 -7.12 -12.81 2.91
CA THR A 145 -7.85 -13.28 1.72
C THR A 145 -7.77 -12.27 0.58
N ALA A 146 -8.00 -10.98 0.88
CA ALA A 146 -7.89 -9.92 -0.12
C ALA A 146 -6.45 -9.78 -0.63
N LEU A 147 -5.45 -9.84 0.26
CA LEU A 147 -4.05 -9.82 -0.17
C LEU A 147 -3.72 -11.03 -1.05
N ALA A 148 -4.19 -12.24 -0.68
CA ALA A 148 -4.01 -13.45 -1.47
C ALA A 148 -4.61 -13.33 -2.89
N SER A 149 -5.83 -12.77 -3.00
CA SER A 149 -6.51 -12.57 -4.29
C SER A 149 -5.80 -11.57 -5.22
N ILE A 150 -5.00 -10.69 -4.66
CA ILE A 150 -4.13 -9.77 -5.39
C ILE A 150 -2.83 -10.49 -5.80
N LEU A 151 -2.15 -11.11 -4.83
CA LEU A 151 -0.83 -11.71 -5.03
C LEU A 151 -0.82 -12.91 -5.96
N ILE A 152 -1.95 -13.62 -6.10
CA ILE A 152 -2.07 -14.76 -7.03
C ILE A 152 -1.86 -14.35 -8.51
N ASN A 153 -2.04 -13.06 -8.81
CA ASN A 153 -1.79 -12.49 -10.14
C ASN A 153 -0.34 -12.05 -10.34
N GLU A 154 0.53 -12.23 -9.33
CA GLU A 154 1.95 -11.88 -9.36
C GLU A 154 2.18 -10.41 -9.78
N PRO A 155 1.56 -9.44 -9.07
CA PRO A 155 1.71 -8.03 -9.41
C PRO A 155 3.15 -7.55 -9.20
N GLU A 156 3.55 -6.55 -9.98
CA GLU A 156 4.84 -5.87 -9.84
C GLU A 156 4.71 -4.55 -9.05
N ILE A 157 3.47 -4.09 -8.86
CA ILE A 157 3.12 -2.88 -8.11
C ILE A 157 1.96 -3.20 -7.18
N LEU A 158 2.10 -2.85 -5.89
CA LEU A 158 1.03 -2.93 -4.91
C LEU A 158 0.60 -1.53 -4.47
N ILE A 159 -0.69 -1.25 -4.59
CA ILE A 159 -1.31 0.00 -4.13
C ILE A 159 -2.30 -0.38 -3.02
N LEU A 160 -2.00 0.05 -1.78
CA LEU A 160 -2.67 -0.44 -0.59
C LEU A 160 -3.26 0.73 0.22
N ASP A 161 -4.58 0.75 0.39
CA ASP A 161 -5.24 1.79 1.18
C ASP A 161 -5.51 1.27 2.60
N GLU A 162 -4.76 1.77 3.57
CA GLU A 162 -4.80 1.38 5.00
C GLU A 162 -4.83 -0.15 5.20
N PRO A 163 -3.85 -0.89 4.65
CA PRO A 163 -3.95 -2.35 4.53
C PRO A 163 -3.99 -3.08 5.88
N THR A 164 -3.49 -2.49 6.94
CA THR A 164 -3.42 -3.09 8.29
C THR A 164 -4.47 -2.55 9.27
N ALA A 165 -5.37 -1.68 8.81
CA ALA A 165 -6.42 -1.14 9.68
C ALA A 165 -7.30 -2.26 10.25
N GLY A 166 -7.48 -2.27 11.59
CA GLY A 166 -8.29 -3.28 12.29
C GLY A 166 -7.61 -4.64 12.50
N LEU A 167 -6.35 -4.81 12.12
CA LEU A 167 -5.55 -5.97 12.51
C LEU A 167 -5.04 -5.82 13.95
N ASP A 168 -4.99 -6.93 14.68
CA ASP A 168 -4.22 -7.00 15.92
C ASP A 168 -2.72 -6.94 15.66
N ILE A 169 -1.93 -6.78 16.71
CA ILE A 169 -0.47 -6.57 16.63
C ILE A 169 0.22 -7.74 15.92
N GLU A 170 -0.18 -8.98 16.19
CA GLU A 170 0.44 -10.17 15.60
C GLU A 170 0.15 -10.26 14.10
N ASN A 171 -1.12 -10.14 13.71
CA ASN A 171 -1.52 -10.13 12.30
C ASN A 171 -0.91 -8.96 11.54
N LYS A 172 -0.79 -7.78 12.15
CA LYS A 172 -0.11 -6.62 11.57
C LYS A 172 1.37 -6.93 11.29
N ARG A 173 2.08 -7.53 12.27
CA ARG A 173 3.48 -7.94 12.11
C ARG A 173 3.66 -8.95 10.96
N ILE A 174 2.80 -9.96 10.89
CA ILE A 174 2.81 -10.95 9.79
C ILE A 174 2.57 -10.26 8.45
N PHE A 175 1.59 -9.37 8.38
CA PHE A 175 1.25 -8.64 7.15
C PHE A 175 2.44 -7.83 6.63
N TYR A 176 3.07 -7.05 7.49
CA TYR A 176 4.26 -6.27 7.11
C TYR A 176 5.46 -7.15 6.74
N SER A 177 5.68 -8.27 7.43
CA SER A 177 6.76 -9.21 7.06
C SER A 177 6.59 -9.80 5.66
N VAL A 178 5.34 -9.96 5.21
CA VAL A 178 5.04 -10.35 3.83
C VAL A 178 5.36 -9.21 2.86
N LEU A 179 4.93 -7.98 3.18
CA LEU A 179 5.22 -6.82 2.34
C LEU A 179 6.73 -6.57 2.20
N GLU A 180 7.51 -6.73 3.28
CA GLU A 180 8.98 -6.64 3.24
C GLU A 180 9.59 -7.69 2.28
N ARG A 181 9.13 -8.94 2.35
CA ARG A 181 9.58 -9.97 1.39
C ARG A 181 9.25 -9.63 -0.05
N LEU A 182 8.06 -9.10 -0.29
CA LEU A 182 7.63 -8.66 -1.63
C LEU A 182 8.46 -7.48 -2.12
N LYS A 183 8.70 -6.48 -1.27
CA LYS A 183 9.55 -5.34 -1.57
C LYS A 183 10.98 -5.78 -1.89
N ASN A 184 11.56 -6.68 -1.07
CA ASN A 184 12.89 -7.21 -1.29
C ASN A 184 13.00 -8.08 -2.57
N SER A 185 11.88 -8.57 -3.10
CA SER A 185 11.81 -9.22 -4.41
C SER A 185 11.65 -8.24 -5.59
N GLY A 186 11.62 -6.93 -5.33
CA GLY A 186 11.57 -5.88 -6.35
C GLY A 186 10.19 -5.29 -6.62
N ILE A 187 9.18 -5.63 -5.82
CA ILE A 187 7.83 -5.08 -5.97
C ILE A 187 7.81 -3.65 -5.43
N MET A 188 7.22 -2.73 -6.21
CA MET A 188 6.92 -1.37 -5.79
C MET A 188 5.70 -1.39 -4.87
N ILE A 189 5.79 -0.72 -3.70
CA ILE A 189 4.67 -0.63 -2.76
C ILE A 189 4.33 0.85 -2.53
N ILE A 190 3.07 1.20 -2.76
CA ILE A 190 2.53 2.53 -2.48
C ILE A 190 1.33 2.33 -1.56
N GLN A 191 1.41 2.84 -0.33
CA GLN A 191 0.33 2.64 0.63
C GLN A 191 -0.01 3.89 1.44
N SER A 192 -1.24 3.97 1.93
CA SER A 192 -1.61 4.93 2.96
C SER A 192 -1.45 4.33 4.35
N SER A 193 -1.14 5.17 5.32
CA SER A 193 -1.15 4.82 6.74
C SER A 193 -1.56 6.02 7.60
N HIS A 194 -2.21 5.73 8.72
CA HIS A 194 -2.41 6.68 9.82
C HIS A 194 -1.41 6.47 10.95
N THR A 195 -0.62 5.39 10.91
CA THR A 195 0.34 5.03 11.96
C THR A 195 1.72 5.51 11.54
N LEU A 196 2.23 6.54 12.22
CA LEU A 196 3.55 7.12 11.93
C LEU A 196 4.69 6.14 12.19
N GLU A 197 4.52 5.24 13.17
CA GLU A 197 5.46 4.15 13.47
C GLU A 197 5.68 3.24 12.25
N ASP A 198 4.61 2.83 11.56
CA ASP A 198 4.73 2.03 10.35
C ASP A 198 5.50 2.76 9.24
N VAL A 199 5.24 4.08 9.13
CA VAL A 199 5.91 4.94 8.16
C VAL A 199 7.40 5.04 8.45
N LEU A 200 7.78 5.19 9.73
CA LEU A 200 9.19 5.26 10.16
C LEU A 200 9.91 3.94 9.95
N LYS A 201 9.24 2.83 10.28
CA LYS A 201 9.83 1.49 10.27
C LYS A 201 10.00 0.93 8.85
N TYR A 202 9.02 1.11 8.00
CA TYR A 202 8.97 0.45 6.69
C TYR A 202 9.11 1.41 5.50
N GLY A 203 8.84 2.70 5.69
CA GLY A 203 8.80 3.68 4.61
C GLY A 203 10.21 4.14 4.20
N GLU A 204 10.48 4.08 2.90
CA GLU A 204 11.67 4.69 2.30
C GLU A 204 11.39 6.14 1.88
N ARG A 205 10.12 6.42 1.57
CA ARG A 205 9.63 7.73 1.19
C ARG A 205 8.24 7.96 1.77
N VAL A 206 7.96 9.18 2.18
CA VAL A 206 6.64 9.61 2.62
C VAL A 206 6.18 10.83 1.84
N ILE A 207 4.91 10.81 1.44
CA ILE A 207 4.23 11.91 0.78
C ILE A 207 3.09 12.35 1.69
N LYS A 208 3.15 13.62 2.14
CA LYS A 208 2.09 14.22 2.95
C LYS A 208 1.11 14.96 2.08
N LEU A 209 -0.18 14.68 2.31
CA LEU A 209 -1.28 15.34 1.62
C LEU A 209 -2.06 16.24 2.59
N GLU A 210 -2.44 17.42 2.10
CA GLU A 210 -3.37 18.35 2.74
C GLU A 210 -4.35 18.89 1.68
N LYS A 211 -5.65 18.74 1.92
CA LYS A 211 -6.72 19.30 1.08
C LYS A 211 -6.53 19.06 -0.43
N GLY A 212 -6.15 17.83 -0.78
CA GLY A 212 -5.97 17.40 -2.18
C GLY A 212 -4.68 17.86 -2.84
N ARG A 213 -3.68 18.33 -2.08
CA ARG A 213 -2.35 18.74 -2.58
C ARG A 213 -1.25 17.99 -1.86
N VAL A 214 -0.16 17.75 -2.54
CA VAL A 214 1.08 17.29 -1.93
C VAL A 214 1.77 18.50 -1.28
N VAL A 215 2.01 18.41 0.02
CA VAL A 215 2.67 19.48 0.80
C VAL A 215 4.09 19.13 1.21
N LYS A 216 4.39 17.83 1.35
CA LYS A 216 5.74 17.33 1.61
C LYS A 216 5.96 16.02 0.87
N ASP A 217 7.20 15.78 0.45
CA ASP A 217 7.65 14.59 -0.25
C ASP A 217 9.12 14.34 0.09
N GLY A 218 9.46 13.18 0.62
CA GLY A 218 10.84 12.84 0.92
C GLY A 218 11.02 11.78 2.00
N ASN A 219 12.17 11.85 2.68
CA ASN A 219 12.54 10.87 3.70
C ASN A 219 11.61 10.95 4.92
N PRO A 220 11.05 9.81 5.40
CA PRO A 220 10.12 9.77 6.52
C PRO A 220 10.65 10.45 7.78
N LYS A 221 11.87 10.14 8.20
CA LYS A 221 12.48 10.69 9.43
C LYS A 221 12.54 12.22 9.36
N LYS A 222 12.95 12.79 8.22
CA LYS A 222 13.03 14.25 8.05
C LYS A 222 11.65 14.91 8.10
N ILE A 223 10.67 14.35 7.40
CA ILE A 223 9.33 14.92 7.31
C ILE A 223 8.61 14.83 8.65
N LEU A 224 8.71 13.70 9.34
CA LEU A 224 8.02 13.47 10.60
C LEU A 224 8.66 14.25 11.77
N LEU A 225 9.96 14.55 11.73
CA LEU A 225 10.59 15.46 12.70
C LEU A 225 10.01 16.88 12.68
N GLU A 226 9.44 17.29 11.55
CA GLU A 226 8.80 18.62 11.42
C GLU A 226 7.31 18.61 11.83
N GLU A 227 6.72 17.45 12.11
CA GLU A 227 5.32 17.33 12.51
C GLU A 227 5.19 17.45 14.04
N ARG A 228 4.14 18.14 14.48
CA ARG A 228 3.80 18.24 15.92
C ARG A 228 2.94 17.02 16.32
N SER A 229 3.54 15.87 16.53
CA SER A 229 2.90 14.72 17.18
C SER A 229 3.74 14.33 18.42
N GLU A 230 3.15 13.63 19.39
CA GLU A 230 3.90 13.19 20.59
C GLU A 230 5.18 12.40 20.25
N SER A 231 5.10 11.49 19.26
CA SER A 231 6.24 10.73 18.78
C SER A 231 7.30 11.60 18.08
N THR A 232 6.88 12.61 17.31
CA THR A 232 7.79 13.53 16.62
C THR A 232 8.39 14.57 17.54
N ASP A 233 7.70 14.97 18.61
CA ASP A 233 8.27 15.84 19.64
C ASP A 233 9.43 15.16 20.37
N ILE A 234 9.34 13.85 20.64
CA ILE A 234 10.43 13.07 21.22
C ILE A 234 11.64 13.02 20.27
N PHE A 235 11.43 12.69 18.99
CA PHE A 235 12.50 12.69 17.96
C PHE A 235 13.18 14.06 17.86
N ARG A 236 12.40 15.14 17.89
CA ARG A 236 12.93 16.50 17.85
C ARG A 236 13.80 16.82 19.08
N ILE A 237 13.31 16.49 20.28
CA ILE A 237 14.05 16.72 21.52
C ILE A 237 15.39 15.98 21.51
N LEU A 238 15.41 14.73 21.04
CA LEU A 238 16.63 13.93 20.97
C LEU A 238 17.61 14.47 19.92
N SER A 239 17.09 14.89 18.77
CA SER A 239 17.91 15.55 17.73
C SER A 239 18.52 16.87 18.24
N GLU A 240 17.74 17.70 18.95
CA GLU A 240 18.24 18.92 19.57
C GLU A 240 19.31 18.67 20.65
N LYS A 241 19.28 17.50 21.28
CA LYS A 241 20.33 17.03 22.23
C LYS A 241 21.57 16.45 21.53
N GLY A 242 21.58 16.42 20.20
CA GLY A 242 22.72 15.93 19.41
C GLY A 242 22.81 14.41 19.30
N MET A 243 21.73 13.68 19.60
CA MET A 243 21.68 12.23 19.41
C MET A 243 21.57 11.89 17.91
N ASP A 244 22.35 10.90 17.47
CA ASP A 244 22.24 10.37 16.10
C ASP A 244 21.00 9.47 15.98
N LEU A 245 19.95 10.00 15.35
CA LEU A 245 18.70 9.28 15.15
C LEU A 245 18.69 8.44 13.87
N SER A 246 19.82 8.36 13.16
CA SER A 246 19.89 7.65 11.88
C SER A 246 19.70 6.14 12.01
N GLU A 247 19.98 5.58 13.17
CA GLU A 247 19.86 4.15 13.49
C GLU A 247 18.53 3.77 14.17
N ILE A 248 17.70 4.75 14.54
CA ILE A 248 16.43 4.50 15.25
C ILE A 248 15.31 4.28 14.21
N ASP A 249 14.78 3.08 14.16
CA ASP A 249 13.75 2.68 13.20
C ASP A 249 12.35 2.51 13.81
N SER A 250 12.24 2.54 15.17
CA SER A 250 10.95 2.40 15.87
C SER A 250 10.86 3.28 17.12
N ILE A 251 9.63 3.51 17.60
CA ILE A 251 9.40 4.18 18.89
C ILE A 251 9.90 3.32 20.05
N GLU A 252 9.84 1.98 19.92
CA GLU A 252 10.33 1.04 20.92
C GLU A 252 11.84 1.18 21.10
N GLU A 253 12.60 1.21 19.99
CA GLU A 253 14.06 1.48 20.02
C GLU A 253 14.38 2.86 20.59
N LEU A 254 13.55 3.86 20.24
CA LEU A 254 13.66 5.19 20.79
C LEU A 254 13.51 5.18 22.33
N CYS A 255 12.50 4.45 22.84
CA CYS A 255 12.27 4.29 24.28
C CYS A 255 13.42 3.53 24.96
N GLU A 256 13.99 2.49 24.33
CA GLU A 256 15.14 1.75 24.85
C GLU A 256 16.37 2.64 24.97
N VAL A 257 16.64 3.47 23.97
CA VAL A 257 17.74 4.45 24.01
C VAL A 257 17.52 5.49 25.12
N MET A 258 16.29 5.96 25.30
CA MET A 258 15.95 6.92 26.39
C MET A 258 16.05 6.32 27.80
N LEU A 259 15.84 5.01 27.93
CA LEU A 259 15.90 4.32 29.24
C LEU A 259 17.32 3.83 29.57
N SER A 260 18.24 3.84 28.60
CA SER A 260 19.63 3.42 28.76
C SER A 260 20.58 4.56 29.17
N GLU A 261 20.10 5.80 29.21
CA GLU A 261 20.74 7.00 29.79
C GLU A 261 20.13 7.36 31.15
#